data_20397c320597b2c96025dc74dae0e73c
#
_entry.id   20397c320597b2c96025dc74dae0e73c
#
_cell.length_a   1.000
_cell.length_b   1.000
_cell.length_c   1.000
_cell.angle_alpha   90.00
_cell.angle_beta   90.00
_cell.angle_gamma   90.00
#
_symmetry.space_group_name_H-M   'P 1'
#
loop_
_entity.id
_entity.type
_entity.pdbx_description
1 polymer ?
#
loop_
_entity_poly.entity_id
_entity_poly.type
_entity_poly.pdbx_seq_one_letter_code
_entity_poly.pdbx_strand_id
1 'polypeptide(L)'
;MKNSNFTEYKFKNYDVRGLKFEINFSKNDSIKIKAHEEINIPIENHIDESFDPLLFGIDMNLEIIKNIDDLKGKKMILLDGHHRYEYLKRKNIDKTVEIILISTDDVKILSYPSYLLIEQKEFVEILENYNFSNKVSSNFFVSLNDIKFFNNEIENIYELYEFKNLCFMNEYISTVNNENQPNDKTIINFTPVKVSEIVDNDTLFPPKSTWITPRL
;
A
#
# COMPACT_ATOMS: atom_id res chain seq x y z
N MET A 1 26.23 22.08 -2.00
CA MET A 1 25.14 21.08 -2.15
C MET A 1 24.75 21.05 -3.61
N LYS A 2 24.82 19.89 -4.29
CA LYS A 2 24.29 19.78 -5.64
C LYS A 2 22.76 19.95 -5.53
N ASN A 3 22.20 20.92 -6.25
CA ASN A 3 20.74 21.03 -6.37
C ASN A 3 20.23 19.70 -6.95
N SER A 4 19.46 18.98 -6.18
CA SER A 4 18.70 17.84 -6.68
C SER A 4 17.75 18.40 -7.74
N ASN A 5 17.96 18.01 -8.99
CA ASN A 5 17.11 18.45 -10.08
C ASN A 5 15.78 17.71 -9.97
N PHE A 6 14.75 18.41 -9.49
CA PHE A 6 13.40 17.93 -9.55
C PHE A 6 12.91 17.95 -11.00
N THR A 7 12.43 16.83 -11.48
CA THR A 7 11.84 16.70 -12.83
C THR A 7 10.43 16.18 -12.73
N GLU A 8 9.57 16.59 -13.63
CA GLU A 8 8.22 16.06 -13.72
C GLU A 8 8.27 14.59 -14.13
N TYR A 9 7.51 13.74 -13.43
CA TYR A 9 7.29 12.34 -13.77
C TYR A 9 5.83 12.12 -14.17
N LYS A 10 5.60 11.44 -15.29
CA LYS A 10 4.26 11.06 -15.76
C LYS A 10 4.07 9.57 -15.64
N PHE A 11 3.04 9.16 -14.92
CA PHE A 11 2.67 7.75 -14.82
C PHE A 11 2.05 7.27 -16.12
N LYS A 12 2.56 6.17 -16.67
CA LYS A 12 2.26 5.71 -18.03
C LYS A 12 0.77 5.46 -18.33
N ASN A 13 0.01 4.99 -17.34
CA ASN A 13 -1.39 4.58 -17.50
C ASN A 13 -2.35 5.41 -16.65
N TYR A 14 -1.89 6.55 -16.12
CA TYR A 14 -2.66 7.38 -15.19
C TYR A 14 -2.47 8.84 -15.56
N ASP A 15 -3.55 9.62 -15.49
CA ASP A 15 -3.48 11.07 -15.64
C ASP A 15 -3.04 11.72 -14.31
N VAL A 16 -1.87 11.31 -13.87
CA VAL A 16 -1.26 11.72 -12.60
C VAL A 16 0.18 12.11 -12.84
N ARG A 17 0.62 13.14 -12.14
CA ARG A 17 1.99 13.65 -12.19
C ARG A 17 2.67 13.50 -10.86
N GLY A 18 3.95 13.21 -10.90
CA GLY A 18 4.83 13.17 -9.75
C GLY A 18 6.06 14.04 -9.94
N LEU A 19 6.83 14.19 -8.89
CA LEU A 19 8.17 14.76 -8.92
C LEU A 19 9.20 13.65 -8.77
N LYS A 20 10.12 13.58 -9.71
CA LYS A 20 11.25 12.65 -9.72
C LYS A 20 12.51 13.39 -9.30
N PHE A 21 13.26 12.82 -8.37
CA PHE A 21 14.55 13.34 -7.93
C PHE A 21 15.38 12.25 -7.24
N GLU A 22 16.63 12.55 -6.98
CA GLU A 22 17.56 11.68 -6.27
C GLU A 22 17.72 12.08 -4.82
N ILE A 23 17.74 11.10 -3.91
CA ILE A 23 17.94 11.31 -2.49
C ILE A 23 18.96 10.30 -1.91
N ASN A 24 19.74 10.76 -0.96
CA ASN A 24 20.55 9.91 -0.10
C ASN A 24 19.95 9.94 1.31
N PHE A 25 19.29 8.85 1.71
CA PHE A 25 18.59 8.79 3.00
C PHE A 25 19.54 8.88 4.20
N SER A 26 20.78 8.39 4.10
CA SER A 26 21.77 8.49 5.20
C SER A 26 22.22 9.93 5.48
N LYS A 27 21.99 10.85 4.54
CA LYS A 27 22.34 12.28 4.63
C LYS A 27 21.14 13.20 4.86
N ASN A 28 19.93 12.64 4.94
CA ASN A 28 18.67 13.41 5.04
C ASN A 28 17.74 12.91 6.17
N ASP A 29 18.30 12.73 7.36
CA ASP A 29 17.58 12.21 8.56
C ASP A 29 16.37 13.07 8.99
N SER A 30 16.29 14.31 8.49
CA SER A 30 15.18 15.21 8.79
C SER A 30 13.90 14.88 8.02
N ILE A 31 13.96 14.00 7.02
CA ILE A 31 12.79 13.54 6.26
C ILE A 31 12.19 12.34 6.99
N LYS A 32 10.94 12.48 7.40
CA LYS A 32 10.22 11.41 8.10
C LYS A 32 9.57 10.47 7.09
N ILE A 33 9.97 9.20 7.09
CA ILE A 33 9.41 8.19 6.21
C ILE A 33 8.62 7.18 7.01
N LYS A 34 7.41 6.89 6.55
CA LYS A 34 6.53 5.87 7.08
C LYS A 34 6.23 4.83 6.01
N ALA A 35 6.49 3.55 6.31
CA ALA A 35 5.91 2.45 5.55
C ALA A 35 4.41 2.33 5.88
N HIS A 36 3.59 1.83 4.97
CA HIS A 36 2.17 1.59 5.22
C HIS A 36 1.85 0.10 5.39
N GLU A 37 2.75 -0.78 5.00
CA GLU A 37 2.58 -2.23 5.02
C GLU A 37 3.81 -2.90 5.65
N GLU A 38 3.60 -4.00 6.36
CA GLU A 38 4.67 -4.81 6.95
C GLU A 38 5.44 -5.60 5.89
N ILE A 39 6.71 -5.89 6.19
CA ILE A 39 7.58 -6.69 5.32
C ILE A 39 7.90 -8.01 6.00
N ASN A 40 7.33 -9.09 5.48
CA ASN A 40 7.49 -10.45 6.04
C ASN A 40 8.55 -11.31 5.34
N ILE A 41 9.20 -10.80 4.30
CA ILE A 41 10.12 -11.62 3.49
C ILE A 41 11.57 -11.30 3.90
N PRO A 42 12.46 -12.31 4.00
CA PRO A 42 13.88 -12.05 4.20
C PRO A 42 14.41 -11.15 3.07
N ILE A 43 14.88 -9.98 3.45
CA ILE A 43 15.28 -8.89 2.55
C ILE A 43 16.42 -9.33 1.64
N GLU A 44 17.22 -10.29 2.08
CA GLU A 44 18.46 -10.75 1.43
C GLU A 44 18.21 -11.49 0.10
N ASN A 45 16.99 -11.97 -0.15
CA ASN A 45 16.67 -12.82 -1.30
C ASN A 45 16.10 -12.05 -2.51
N HIS A 46 15.92 -10.72 -2.42
CA HIS A 46 15.17 -9.94 -3.41
C HIS A 46 15.92 -8.75 -4.01
N ILE A 47 17.26 -8.69 -3.82
CA ILE A 47 17.99 -7.53 -4.29
C ILE A 47 18.73 -7.89 -5.55
N ASP A 48 18.04 -7.64 -6.64
CA ASP A 48 18.71 -7.33 -7.89
C ASP A 48 19.32 -5.92 -7.75
N GLU A 49 20.53 -5.73 -8.26
CA GLU A 49 21.28 -4.47 -8.15
C GLU A 49 20.64 -3.32 -8.97
N SER A 50 19.63 -3.61 -9.75
CA SER A 50 18.82 -2.61 -10.45
C SER A 50 17.89 -1.91 -9.45
N PHE A 51 18.29 -0.73 -9.03
CA PHE A 51 17.45 0.09 -8.14
C PHE A 51 16.40 0.82 -8.95
N ASP A 52 15.26 0.18 -9.17
CA ASP A 52 14.07 0.89 -9.60
C ASP A 52 13.72 2.00 -8.60
N PRO A 53 13.11 3.10 -9.05
CA PRO A 53 12.72 4.19 -8.17
C PRO A 53 11.84 3.72 -7.00
N LEU A 54 11.90 4.43 -5.88
CA LEU A 54 10.95 4.27 -4.78
C LEU A 54 9.79 5.25 -4.98
N LEU A 55 8.57 4.81 -4.72
CA LEU A 55 7.39 5.67 -4.78
C LEU A 55 6.97 6.13 -3.39
N PHE A 56 6.85 7.44 -3.23
CA PHE A 56 6.39 8.06 -1.99
C PHE A 56 5.17 8.95 -2.22
N GLY A 57 4.24 8.91 -1.27
CA GLY A 57 3.15 9.87 -1.16
C GLY A 57 3.48 10.97 -0.16
N ILE A 58 3.03 12.19 -0.44
CA ILE A 58 3.11 13.33 0.46
C ILE A 58 1.81 14.12 0.45
N ASP A 59 1.35 14.51 1.64
CA ASP A 59 0.17 15.35 1.81
C ASP A 59 0.54 16.81 1.63
N MET A 60 0.78 17.21 0.37
CA MET A 60 0.98 18.60 -0.01
C MET A 60 0.94 18.80 -1.54
N ASN A 61 0.71 20.05 -1.95
CA ASN A 61 0.82 20.41 -3.35
C ASN A 61 2.28 20.30 -3.83
N LEU A 62 2.51 19.48 -4.85
CA LEU A 62 3.84 19.23 -5.40
C LEU A 62 4.46 20.48 -6.08
N GLU A 63 3.64 21.42 -6.55
CA GLU A 63 4.11 22.64 -7.23
C GLU A 63 4.94 23.56 -6.34
N ILE A 64 4.76 23.46 -5.00
CA ILE A 64 5.51 24.27 -4.05
C ILE A 64 6.88 23.68 -3.70
N ILE A 65 7.12 22.40 -4.04
CA ILE A 65 8.38 21.71 -3.76
C ILE A 65 9.40 22.09 -4.84
N LYS A 66 10.44 22.82 -4.46
CA LYS A 66 11.49 23.28 -5.37
C LYS A 66 12.85 22.61 -5.11
N ASN A 67 13.04 22.11 -3.91
CA ASN A 67 14.28 21.48 -3.49
C ASN A 67 14.02 20.50 -2.31
N ILE A 68 15.03 19.72 -1.96
CA ILE A 68 14.92 18.70 -0.91
C ILE A 68 14.67 19.30 0.49
N ASP A 69 15.07 20.55 0.71
CA ASP A 69 14.86 21.22 2.00
C ASP A 69 13.37 21.49 2.27
N ASP A 70 12.55 21.59 1.22
CA ASP A 70 11.11 21.76 1.33
C ASP A 70 10.42 20.51 1.92
N LEU A 71 11.11 19.36 1.89
CA LEU A 71 10.65 18.09 2.46
C LEU A 71 11.05 17.92 3.93
N LYS A 72 11.91 18.77 4.49
CA LYS A 72 12.34 18.67 5.87
C LYS A 72 11.17 18.79 6.84
N GLY A 73 11.10 17.85 7.78
CA GLY A 73 10.03 17.77 8.77
C GLY A 73 8.68 17.30 8.22
N LYS A 74 8.56 17.09 6.91
CA LYS A 74 7.37 16.51 6.30
C LYS A 74 7.39 14.99 6.44
N LYS A 75 6.20 14.40 6.54
CA LYS A 75 6.00 12.95 6.56
C LYS A 75 5.73 12.45 5.16
N MET A 76 6.57 11.57 4.65
CA MET A 76 6.38 10.87 3.40
C MET A 76 5.93 9.43 3.67
N ILE A 77 4.98 8.94 2.90
CA ILE A 77 4.48 7.57 3.00
C ILE A 77 5.14 6.77 1.88
N LEU A 78 5.85 5.71 2.25
CA LEU A 78 6.39 4.78 1.26
C LEU A 78 5.24 3.96 0.67
N LEU A 79 4.99 4.13 -0.62
CA LEU A 79 3.89 3.51 -1.36
C LEU A 79 4.34 2.27 -2.14
N ASP A 80 5.52 2.31 -2.74
CA ASP A 80 6.11 1.16 -3.45
C ASP A 80 7.62 1.10 -3.20
N GLY A 81 8.18 -0.12 -3.27
CA GLY A 81 9.60 -0.37 -3.01
C GLY A 81 9.96 -0.62 -1.54
N HIS A 82 9.00 -1.13 -0.73
CA HIS A 82 9.19 -1.40 0.72
C HIS A 82 10.44 -2.25 1.00
N HIS A 83 10.64 -3.34 0.26
CA HIS A 83 11.81 -4.21 0.42
C HIS A 83 13.12 -3.49 0.14
N ARG A 84 13.18 -2.70 -0.94
CA ARG A 84 14.36 -1.90 -1.33
C ARG A 84 14.69 -0.84 -0.29
N TYR A 85 13.67 -0.11 0.17
CA TYR A 85 13.84 0.91 1.21
C TYR A 85 14.36 0.31 2.51
N GLU A 86 13.75 -0.77 2.98
CA GLU A 86 14.17 -1.43 4.22
C GLU A 86 15.58 -2.00 4.14
N TYR A 87 15.97 -2.53 2.97
CA TYR A 87 17.33 -2.95 2.73
C TYR A 87 18.33 -1.79 2.83
N LEU A 88 18.06 -0.69 2.16
CA LEU A 88 18.90 0.51 2.22
C LEU A 88 19.09 0.99 3.66
N LYS A 89 18.00 0.97 4.44
CA LYS A 89 17.98 1.38 5.84
C LYS A 89 18.79 0.44 6.74
N ARG A 90 18.55 -0.87 6.67
CA ARG A 90 19.23 -1.87 7.52
C ARG A 90 20.71 -1.97 7.25
N LYS A 91 21.12 -1.86 6.00
CA LYS A 91 22.53 -1.92 5.61
C LYS A 91 23.23 -0.57 5.74
N ASN A 92 22.51 0.49 6.12
CA ASN A 92 23.03 1.87 6.23
C ASN A 92 23.84 2.27 4.97
N ILE A 93 23.25 1.99 3.80
CA ILE A 93 23.94 2.18 2.53
C ILE A 93 24.01 3.65 2.20
N ASP A 94 25.22 4.22 2.13
CA ASP A 94 25.48 5.57 1.63
C ASP A 94 25.38 5.60 0.10
N LYS A 95 24.15 5.43 -0.42
CA LYS A 95 23.85 5.45 -1.84
C LYS A 95 22.74 6.45 -2.12
N THR A 96 22.89 7.15 -3.23
CA THR A 96 21.82 7.98 -3.79
C THR A 96 20.85 7.08 -4.57
N VAL A 97 19.58 7.21 -4.29
CA VAL A 97 18.50 6.47 -4.95
C VAL A 97 17.52 7.44 -5.59
N GLU A 98 16.96 7.02 -6.70
CA GLU A 98 15.90 7.74 -7.38
C GLU A 98 14.58 7.52 -6.65
N ILE A 99 13.85 8.60 -6.43
CA ILE A 99 12.50 8.54 -5.89
C ILE A 99 11.51 9.28 -6.79
N ILE A 100 10.27 8.83 -6.73
CA ILE A 100 9.13 9.52 -7.32
C ILE A 100 8.21 9.89 -6.17
N LEU A 101 7.86 11.17 -6.09
CA LEU A 101 6.97 11.73 -5.09
C LEU A 101 5.65 12.09 -5.76
N ILE A 102 4.54 11.67 -5.15
CA ILE A 102 3.18 11.92 -5.63
C ILE A 102 2.35 12.59 -4.52
N SER A 103 1.38 13.42 -4.88
CA SER A 103 0.40 13.90 -3.90
C SER A 103 -0.45 12.73 -3.39
N THR A 104 -0.73 12.70 -2.10
CA THR A 104 -1.63 11.69 -1.53
C THR A 104 -3.05 11.79 -2.07
N ASP A 105 -3.46 12.95 -2.58
CA ASP A 105 -4.75 13.14 -3.22
C ASP A 105 -4.90 12.35 -4.52
N ASP A 106 -3.77 12.04 -5.18
CA ASP A 106 -3.71 11.29 -6.43
C ASP A 106 -3.52 9.78 -6.20
N VAL A 107 -3.44 9.34 -4.94
CA VAL A 107 -3.20 7.95 -4.56
C VAL A 107 -4.51 7.25 -4.22
N LYS A 108 -4.71 6.06 -4.77
CA LYS A 108 -5.77 5.14 -4.35
C LYS A 108 -5.14 3.90 -3.76
N ILE A 109 -5.61 3.52 -2.58
CA ILE A 109 -5.17 2.31 -1.90
C ILE A 109 -6.35 1.34 -1.86
N LEU A 110 -6.27 0.32 -2.67
CA LEU A 110 -7.28 -0.71 -2.82
C LEU A 110 -6.90 -1.94 -2.00
N SER A 111 -7.88 -2.80 -1.71
CA SER A 111 -7.58 -4.14 -1.25
C SER A 111 -6.78 -4.89 -2.32
N TYR A 112 -5.75 -5.61 -1.92
CA TYR A 112 -5.06 -6.51 -2.85
C TYR A 112 -6.06 -7.53 -3.39
N PRO A 113 -6.20 -7.69 -4.72
CA PRO A 113 -7.19 -8.59 -5.31
C PRO A 113 -7.02 -10.01 -4.79
N SER A 114 -8.11 -10.62 -4.37
CA SER A 114 -8.11 -11.95 -3.78
C SER A 114 -9.27 -12.79 -4.34
N TYR A 115 -9.17 -14.10 -4.23
CA TYR A 115 -10.21 -15.04 -4.64
C TYR A 115 -10.38 -16.15 -3.59
N LEU A 116 -11.57 -16.78 -3.56
CA LEU A 116 -11.87 -17.88 -2.67
C LEU A 116 -11.10 -19.16 -3.03
N LEU A 117 -10.56 -19.81 -2.01
CA LEU A 117 -10.03 -21.17 -2.08
C LEU A 117 -11.05 -22.23 -1.66
N ILE A 118 -12.06 -21.83 -0.90
CA ILE A 118 -13.18 -22.65 -0.40
C ILE A 118 -14.48 -22.32 -1.13
N GLU A 119 -15.52 -23.08 -0.90
CA GLU A 119 -16.85 -22.83 -1.46
C GLU A 119 -17.45 -21.51 -0.94
N GLN A 120 -18.13 -20.78 -1.82
CA GLN A 120 -18.71 -19.47 -1.46
C GLN A 120 -19.67 -19.57 -0.26
N LYS A 121 -20.45 -20.66 -0.17
CA LYS A 121 -21.38 -20.89 0.94
C LYS A 121 -20.65 -21.01 2.28
N GLU A 122 -19.56 -21.78 2.30
CA GLU A 122 -18.72 -21.96 3.48
C GLU A 122 -18.09 -20.63 3.93
N PHE A 123 -17.64 -19.82 2.98
CA PHE A 123 -17.09 -18.52 3.31
C PHE A 123 -18.14 -17.55 3.86
N VAL A 124 -19.39 -17.61 3.38
CA VAL A 124 -20.49 -16.83 3.94
C VAL A 124 -20.76 -17.23 5.40
N GLU A 125 -20.75 -18.53 5.73
CA GLU A 125 -20.87 -19.00 7.11
C GLU A 125 -19.73 -18.50 8.00
N ILE A 126 -18.49 -18.41 7.47
CA ILE A 126 -17.36 -17.79 8.16
C ILE A 126 -17.63 -16.32 8.41
N LEU A 127 -18.06 -15.57 7.39
CA LEU A 127 -18.41 -14.15 7.55
C LEU A 127 -19.45 -13.93 8.64
N GLU A 128 -20.51 -14.74 8.66
CA GLU A 128 -21.55 -14.69 9.69
C GLU A 128 -21.01 -14.98 11.09
N ASN A 129 -20.11 -15.95 11.24
CA ASN A 129 -19.45 -16.25 12.51
C ASN A 129 -18.56 -15.09 13.01
N TYR A 130 -18.09 -14.24 12.14
CA TYR A 130 -17.38 -13.00 12.45
C TYR A 130 -18.27 -11.77 12.41
N ASN A 131 -19.60 -11.94 12.61
CA ASN A 131 -20.60 -10.88 12.71
C ASN A 131 -20.75 -9.99 11.45
N PHE A 132 -20.32 -10.51 10.28
CA PHE A 132 -20.64 -9.87 9.00
C PHE A 132 -22.07 -10.25 8.56
N SER A 133 -22.77 -9.28 8.01
CA SER A 133 -24.11 -9.47 7.45
C SER A 133 -24.33 -8.66 6.19
N ASN A 134 -25.30 -9.03 5.37
CA ASN A 134 -25.65 -8.30 4.15
C ASN A 134 -26.48 -7.02 4.42
N LYS A 135 -26.77 -6.69 5.69
CA LYS A 135 -27.44 -5.44 6.07
C LYS A 135 -26.39 -4.34 6.19
N VAL A 136 -26.62 -3.23 5.49
CA VAL A 136 -25.75 -2.05 5.58
C VAL A 136 -25.78 -1.52 7.01
N SER A 137 -24.65 -1.54 7.66
CA SER A 137 -24.55 -1.23 9.07
C SER A 137 -23.27 -0.44 9.42
N SER A 138 -22.28 -0.46 8.56
CA SER A 138 -20.99 0.22 8.75
C SER A 138 -20.39 0.66 7.42
N ASN A 139 -19.23 1.31 7.47
CA ASN A 139 -18.43 1.62 6.28
C ASN A 139 -17.49 0.47 5.88
N PHE A 140 -17.31 -0.51 6.76
CA PHE A 140 -16.39 -1.62 6.55
C PHE A 140 -17.12 -2.83 5.99
N PHE A 141 -16.68 -3.33 4.86
CA PHE A 141 -17.32 -4.47 4.20
C PHE A 141 -16.30 -5.42 3.55
N VAL A 142 -16.74 -6.65 3.39
CA VAL A 142 -16.19 -7.64 2.47
C VAL A 142 -17.18 -7.84 1.34
N SER A 143 -16.74 -7.85 0.09
CA SER A 143 -17.60 -8.17 -1.04
C SER A 143 -17.20 -9.47 -1.70
N LEU A 144 -18.21 -10.30 -2.00
CA LEU A 144 -18.09 -11.49 -2.83
C LEU A 144 -18.76 -11.15 -4.17
N ASN A 145 -17.96 -10.99 -5.20
CA ASN A 145 -18.41 -10.37 -6.44
C ASN A 145 -19.08 -9.01 -6.13
N ASP A 146 -20.40 -8.89 -6.34
CA ASP A 146 -21.15 -7.64 -6.13
C ASP A 146 -21.93 -7.61 -4.77
N ILE A 147 -21.90 -8.70 -4.02
CA ILE A 147 -22.62 -8.80 -2.74
C ILE A 147 -21.72 -8.34 -1.61
N LYS A 148 -22.16 -7.33 -0.85
CA LYS A 148 -21.42 -6.78 0.30
C LYS A 148 -21.94 -7.35 1.61
N PHE A 149 -21.00 -7.66 2.50
CA PHE A 149 -21.22 -8.07 3.87
C PHE A 149 -20.55 -7.06 4.80
N PHE A 150 -21.30 -6.47 5.72
CA PHE A 150 -20.86 -5.39 6.60
C PHE A 150 -20.69 -5.91 8.02
N ASN A 151 -19.74 -5.35 8.77
CA ASN A 151 -19.53 -5.65 10.17
C ASN A 151 -19.52 -4.35 10.99
N ASN A 152 -20.37 -4.30 12.05
CA ASN A 152 -20.48 -3.14 12.95
C ASN A 152 -19.46 -3.14 14.09
N GLU A 153 -18.84 -4.26 14.36
CA GLU A 153 -17.90 -4.41 15.46
C GLU A 153 -16.49 -3.98 15.03
N ILE A 154 -16.24 -3.88 13.73
CA ILE A 154 -14.98 -3.35 13.18
C ILE A 154 -14.98 -1.83 13.36
N GLU A 155 -14.04 -1.36 14.17
CA GLU A 155 -13.92 0.06 14.52
C GLU A 155 -13.04 0.84 13.52
N ASN A 156 -12.08 0.16 12.88
CA ASN A 156 -11.13 0.80 11.98
C ASN A 156 -10.71 -0.12 10.83
N ILE A 157 -10.08 0.46 9.81
CA ILE A 157 -9.69 -0.25 8.60
C ILE A 157 -8.61 -1.32 8.86
N TYR A 158 -7.76 -1.15 9.88
CA TYR A 158 -6.71 -2.11 10.19
C TYR A 158 -7.29 -3.42 10.71
N GLU A 159 -8.33 -3.38 11.55
CA GLU A 159 -9.05 -4.57 12.02
C GLU A 159 -9.68 -5.36 10.86
N LEU A 160 -10.24 -4.66 9.86
CA LEU A 160 -10.75 -5.31 8.66
C LEU A 160 -9.63 -6.04 7.89
N TYR A 161 -8.46 -5.43 7.81
CA TYR A 161 -7.33 -6.03 7.10
C TYR A 161 -6.62 -7.12 7.92
N GLU A 162 -6.70 -7.08 9.25
CA GLU A 162 -6.33 -8.21 10.10
C GLU A 162 -7.27 -9.41 9.87
N PHE A 163 -8.57 -9.17 9.74
CA PHE A 163 -9.51 -10.23 9.33
C PHE A 163 -9.16 -10.78 7.94
N LYS A 164 -8.79 -9.92 6.98
CA LYS A 164 -8.29 -10.36 5.67
C LYS A 164 -7.06 -11.26 5.80
N ASN A 165 -6.10 -10.87 6.63
CA ASN A 165 -4.90 -11.64 6.89
C ASN A 165 -5.22 -12.99 7.53
N LEU A 166 -6.15 -13.03 8.47
CA LEU A 166 -6.66 -14.26 9.08
C LEU A 166 -7.27 -15.19 8.03
N CYS A 167 -8.07 -14.68 7.09
CA CYS A 167 -8.61 -15.46 5.99
C CYS A 167 -7.50 -16.02 5.08
N PHE A 168 -6.43 -15.26 4.86
CA PHE A 168 -5.27 -15.71 4.09
C PHE A 168 -4.50 -16.81 4.83
N MET A 169 -4.23 -16.63 6.13
CA MET A 169 -3.49 -17.61 6.95
C MET A 169 -4.22 -18.93 7.12
N ASN A 170 -5.57 -18.93 7.10
CA ASN A 170 -6.39 -20.12 7.16
C ASN A 170 -6.70 -20.72 5.77
N GLU A 171 -6.06 -20.23 4.72
CA GLU A 171 -6.25 -20.70 3.34
C GLU A 171 -7.71 -20.59 2.84
N TYR A 172 -8.49 -19.65 3.37
CA TYR A 172 -9.85 -19.37 2.84
C TYR A 172 -9.78 -18.56 1.56
N ILE A 173 -8.76 -17.69 1.45
CA ILE A 173 -8.53 -16.83 0.28
C ILE A 173 -7.07 -16.93 -0.19
N SER A 174 -6.85 -16.60 -1.46
CA SER A 174 -5.52 -16.38 -2.01
C SER A 174 -5.47 -15.09 -2.82
N THR A 175 -4.28 -14.54 -2.99
CA THR A 175 -4.08 -13.34 -3.81
C THR A 175 -4.05 -13.69 -5.29
N VAL A 176 -4.59 -12.79 -6.12
CA VAL A 176 -4.49 -12.89 -7.57
C VAL A 176 -3.09 -12.42 -7.98
N ASN A 177 -2.28 -13.33 -8.52
CA ASN A 177 -1.08 -12.92 -9.25
C ASN A 177 -1.50 -12.48 -10.65
N ASN A 178 -1.00 -11.34 -11.15
CA ASN A 178 -1.39 -10.73 -12.43
C ASN A 178 -1.36 -11.66 -13.65
N GLU A 179 -0.66 -12.79 -13.58
CA GLU A 179 -0.51 -13.75 -14.69
C GLU A 179 -1.56 -14.88 -14.69
N ASN A 180 -2.26 -15.10 -13.58
CA ASN A 180 -3.20 -16.23 -13.43
C ASN A 180 -4.46 -15.80 -12.67
N GLN A 181 -5.27 -14.95 -13.28
CA GLN A 181 -6.62 -14.73 -12.78
C GLN A 181 -7.46 -15.98 -13.09
N PRO A 182 -7.87 -16.77 -12.12
CA PRO A 182 -8.70 -17.94 -12.39
C PRO A 182 -10.08 -17.47 -12.82
N ASN A 183 -10.45 -17.76 -14.06
CA ASN A 183 -11.70 -17.30 -14.68
C ASN A 183 -12.98 -17.77 -13.96
N ASP A 184 -12.87 -18.81 -13.11
CA ASP A 184 -14.02 -19.49 -12.47
C ASP A 184 -14.06 -19.29 -10.94
N LYS A 185 -13.25 -18.38 -10.37
CA LYS A 185 -13.19 -18.17 -8.93
C LYS A 185 -13.96 -16.93 -8.48
N THR A 186 -14.63 -17.05 -7.34
CA THR A 186 -15.27 -15.89 -6.69
C THR A 186 -14.22 -14.89 -6.23
N ILE A 187 -14.31 -13.67 -6.74
CA ILE A 187 -13.43 -12.57 -6.37
C ILE A 187 -13.92 -11.96 -5.06
N ILE A 188 -12.96 -11.67 -4.19
CA ILE A 188 -13.18 -11.00 -2.91
C ILE A 188 -12.50 -9.65 -2.92
N ASN A 189 -13.22 -8.64 -2.49
CA ASN A 189 -12.66 -7.32 -2.21
C ASN A 189 -13.03 -6.88 -0.79
N PHE A 190 -12.16 -6.09 -0.21
CA PHE A 190 -12.35 -5.45 1.09
C PHE A 190 -12.52 -3.96 0.90
N THR A 191 -13.09 -3.26 1.87
CA THR A 191 -13.19 -1.81 1.86
C THR A 191 -11.85 -1.18 1.47
N PRO A 192 -11.79 -0.28 0.48
CA PRO A 192 -10.57 0.46 0.14
C PRO A 192 -10.08 1.30 1.31
N VAL A 193 -8.76 1.45 1.41
CA VAL A 193 -8.12 2.27 2.44
C VAL A 193 -8.08 3.72 1.99
N LYS A 194 -8.43 4.65 2.88
CA LYS A 194 -8.18 6.07 2.66
C LYS A 194 -6.74 6.41 3.03
N VAL A 195 -6.09 7.23 2.22
CA VAL A 195 -4.70 7.64 2.50
C VAL A 195 -4.58 8.34 3.85
N SER A 196 -5.59 9.15 4.25
CA SER A 196 -5.65 9.78 5.57
C SER A 196 -5.58 8.78 6.72
N GLU A 197 -6.17 7.59 6.57
CA GLU A 197 -6.11 6.55 7.60
C GLU A 197 -4.69 6.02 7.82
N ILE A 198 -3.83 6.11 6.80
CA ILE A 198 -2.41 5.76 6.92
C ILE A 198 -1.60 6.91 7.52
N VAL A 199 -1.86 8.14 7.11
CA VAL A 199 -1.10 9.32 7.57
C VAL A 199 -1.17 9.48 9.07
N ASP A 200 -2.35 9.30 9.64
CA ASP A 200 -2.66 9.61 11.03
C ASP A 200 -2.40 8.44 12.01
N ASN A 201 -2.19 7.24 11.50
CA ASN A 201 -2.02 6.04 12.33
C ASN A 201 -0.63 5.42 12.15
N ASP A 202 0.00 5.00 13.23
CA ASP A 202 1.32 4.33 13.19
C ASP A 202 1.22 2.80 12.99
N THR A 203 0.03 2.24 12.95
CA THR A 203 -0.21 0.84 12.63
C THR A 203 0.14 0.56 11.16
N LEU A 204 0.73 -0.60 10.91
CA LEU A 204 1.03 -1.09 9.55
C LEU A 204 -0.04 -2.08 9.11
N PHE A 205 -0.31 -2.12 7.81
CA PHE A 205 -1.13 -3.18 7.22
C PHE A 205 -0.36 -4.49 7.16
N PRO A 206 -1.03 -5.64 7.27
CA PRO A 206 -0.42 -6.93 7.02
C PRO A 206 0.17 -7.01 5.60
N PRO A 207 1.20 -7.85 5.38
CA PRO A 207 1.86 -7.97 4.08
C PRO A 207 0.89 -8.41 2.99
N LYS A 208 1.05 -7.85 1.78
CA LYS A 208 0.20 -8.13 0.61
C LYS A 208 -1.29 -7.84 0.84
N SER A 209 -1.59 -6.94 1.77
CA SER A 209 -2.97 -6.55 2.07
C SER A 209 -3.51 -5.53 1.09
N THR A 210 -2.66 -4.64 0.62
CA THR A 210 -3.05 -3.46 -0.14
C THR A 210 -2.46 -3.44 -1.56
N TRP A 211 -3.17 -2.76 -2.45
CA TRP A 211 -2.76 -2.51 -3.82
C TRP A 211 -2.82 -1.02 -4.11
N ILE A 212 -1.69 -0.41 -4.37
CA ILE A 212 -1.60 1.03 -4.63
C ILE A 212 -1.70 1.35 -6.10
N THR A 213 -2.38 2.43 -6.42
CA THR A 213 -2.42 3.04 -7.75
C THR A 213 -2.21 4.55 -7.65
N PRO A 214 -1.42 5.18 -8.54
CA PRO A 214 -0.65 4.55 -9.61
C PRO A 214 0.53 3.73 -9.10
N ARG A 215 1.03 2.81 -9.92
CA ARG A 215 2.27 2.06 -9.69
C ARG A 215 3.36 2.49 -10.66
N LEU A 216 4.62 2.22 -10.27
CA LEU A 216 5.79 2.41 -11.12
C LEU A 216 5.89 1.37 -12.22
#